data_4bf1160aae228a7343d9a3c56e771e29
#
_entry.id   4bf1160aae228a7343d9a3c56e771e29
#
_cell.length_a   1.000
_cell.length_b   1.000
_cell.length_c   1.000
_cell.angle_alpha   90.00
_cell.angle_beta   90.00
_cell.angle_gamma   90.00
#
_symmetry.space_group_name_H-M   'P 1'
#
loop_
_entity.id
_entity.type
_entity.pdbx_description
1 polymer ?
#
loop_
_entity_poly.entity_id
_entity_poly.type
_entity_poly.pdbx_seq_one_letter_code
_entity_poly.pdbx_strand_id
1 'polypeptide(L)'
;MSKLTPVLSANWDDKDSFTIEGYKRAGGYQAVTKALAMEPDAVISMIKDSGLRGRGGAGFPTGSKWGFIPQGDNKEHYLVVNADESEPGTCKDTPLLLANPHVLIEGIIIGSYAIRANHAFIYLRGEIVHVYRRVQQAIEDAYNAGLLGKNIGGKGFDLELTLHAGAGAYICGEETALLDSLEGFRGQPRLRPPFPAIAGLYAKPTVVNNVESIASVPAIIKNGVEWFQTMGTEKSKGFTLYSLSGHVNNPGQFEAPLGITLREILELAGGVRTGHKLKFWTPGGSSTPMFTDEHLDIPLDYEGVSAAGSMLGTKALQIFDETTCVVRATLRWCEFYKHESCGKCTPCREGTWWLVQMLQDLEDGKGTEADLAKLLDLCDNIAGRSFCALADGAVAPIISSLKYFRDEYLAHQRNGGCPFDPVASTLFKTVGA
;
A
#
# COMPACT_ATOMS: atom_id res chain seq x y z
N MET A 1 9.38 -26.89 -4.32
CA MET A 1 9.66 -26.02 -3.16
C MET A 1 8.53 -25.00 -3.08
N SER A 2 8.06 -24.65 -1.90
CA SER A 2 7.03 -23.62 -1.74
C SER A 2 7.54 -22.30 -2.32
N LYS A 3 6.78 -21.64 -3.20
CA LYS A 3 7.08 -20.30 -3.74
C LYS A 3 6.80 -19.21 -2.69
N LEU A 4 6.12 -19.55 -1.60
CA LEU A 4 5.82 -18.65 -0.48
C LEU A 4 7.02 -18.56 0.47
N THR A 5 7.22 -17.38 1.01
CA THR A 5 8.31 -17.08 1.95
C THR A 5 7.73 -16.41 3.19
N PRO A 6 7.09 -17.16 4.10
CA PRO A 6 6.48 -16.60 5.29
C PRO A 6 7.55 -16.03 6.25
N VAL A 7 7.63 -14.74 6.35
CA VAL A 7 8.49 -13.96 7.28
C VAL A 7 7.61 -13.15 8.22
N LEU A 8 6.80 -12.24 7.66
CA LEU A 8 5.83 -11.45 8.41
C LEU A 8 4.61 -12.28 8.79
N SER A 9 4.22 -13.21 7.91
CA SER A 9 3.06 -14.07 8.10
C SER A 9 3.39 -15.41 8.79
N ALA A 10 4.63 -15.65 9.17
CA ALA A 10 5.11 -16.93 9.69
C ALA A 10 4.31 -17.47 10.90
N ASN A 11 3.74 -16.58 11.70
CA ASN A 11 3.04 -16.93 12.95
C ASN A 11 1.56 -16.50 12.95
N TRP A 12 0.98 -16.16 11.79
CA TRP A 12 -0.40 -15.68 11.77
C TRP A 12 -1.44 -16.72 12.19
N ASP A 13 -1.10 -18.00 12.08
CA ASP A 13 -1.94 -19.12 12.54
C ASP A 13 -1.83 -19.40 14.05
N ASP A 14 -0.84 -18.81 14.74
CA ASP A 14 -0.74 -18.91 16.21
C ASP A 14 -1.77 -17.98 16.86
N LYS A 15 -2.63 -18.55 17.71
CA LYS A 15 -3.71 -17.83 18.41
C LYS A 15 -3.20 -16.67 19.27
N ASP A 16 -1.96 -16.78 19.75
CA ASP A 16 -1.33 -15.82 20.64
C ASP A 16 -0.30 -14.91 19.92
N SER A 17 -0.20 -15.00 18.58
CA SER A 17 0.79 -14.25 17.77
C SER A 17 0.79 -12.76 18.02
N PHE A 18 -0.39 -12.20 18.33
CA PHE A 18 -0.60 -10.79 18.58
C PHE A 18 -0.20 -10.32 19.98
N THR A 19 0.08 -11.25 20.91
CA THR A 19 0.51 -10.93 22.27
C THR A 19 2.02 -10.75 22.33
N ILE A 20 2.50 -9.98 23.30
CA ILE A 20 3.93 -9.78 23.51
C ILE A 20 4.65 -11.09 23.85
N GLU A 21 4.01 -11.98 24.60
CA GLU A 21 4.53 -13.30 24.95
C GLU A 21 4.63 -14.20 23.71
N GLY A 22 3.58 -14.22 22.88
CA GLY A 22 3.58 -14.96 21.61
C GLY A 22 4.69 -14.49 20.70
N TYR A 23 4.83 -13.18 20.54
CA TYR A 23 5.88 -12.59 19.72
C TYR A 23 7.28 -12.91 20.24
N LYS A 24 7.51 -12.81 21.56
CA LYS A 24 8.79 -13.17 22.20
C LYS A 24 9.11 -14.66 22.03
N ARG A 25 8.13 -15.57 22.16
CA ARG A 25 8.32 -17.01 21.88
C ARG A 25 8.82 -17.27 20.46
N ALA A 26 8.33 -16.50 19.49
CA ALA A 26 8.77 -16.55 18.09
C ALA A 26 10.13 -15.89 17.84
N GLY A 27 10.79 -15.37 18.88
CA GLY A 27 12.09 -14.69 18.80
C GLY A 27 11.97 -13.21 18.44
N GLY A 28 10.84 -12.59 18.75
CA GLY A 28 10.63 -11.16 18.63
C GLY A 28 11.45 -10.36 19.64
N TYR A 29 11.67 -9.07 19.35
CA TYR A 29 12.49 -8.11 20.07
C TYR A 29 13.99 -8.43 20.18
N GLN A 30 14.45 -9.53 19.56
CA GLN A 30 15.90 -9.83 19.47
C GLN A 30 16.61 -8.85 18.53
N ALA A 31 15.93 -8.40 17.49
CA ALA A 31 16.49 -7.44 16.55
C ALA A 31 16.71 -6.05 17.19
N VAL A 32 15.84 -5.62 18.11
CA VAL A 32 16.05 -4.39 18.90
C VAL A 32 17.36 -4.49 19.70
N THR A 33 17.59 -5.59 20.42
CA THR A 33 18.82 -5.78 21.19
C THR A 33 20.07 -5.69 20.32
N LYS A 34 20.00 -6.29 19.12
CA LYS A 34 21.11 -6.24 18.15
C LYS A 34 21.30 -4.83 17.59
N ALA A 35 20.23 -4.15 17.20
CA ALA A 35 20.28 -2.80 16.66
C ALA A 35 20.81 -1.77 17.65
N LEU A 36 20.37 -1.84 18.90
CA LEU A 36 20.84 -0.93 19.98
C LEU A 36 22.29 -1.17 20.40
N ALA A 37 22.91 -2.26 19.97
CA ALA A 37 24.35 -2.51 20.13
C ALA A 37 25.18 -1.96 18.96
N MET A 38 24.55 -1.47 17.89
CA MET A 38 25.18 -0.86 16.73
C MET A 38 25.12 0.66 16.83
N GLU A 39 26.00 1.35 16.10
CA GLU A 39 25.83 2.79 15.88
C GLU A 39 24.62 3.05 14.97
N PRO A 40 23.82 4.13 15.22
CA PRO A 40 22.64 4.46 14.41
C PRO A 40 22.89 4.48 12.90
N ASP A 41 24.03 5.04 12.45
CA ASP A 41 24.39 5.11 11.03
C ASP A 41 24.72 3.73 10.44
N ALA A 42 25.21 2.79 11.24
CA ALA A 42 25.43 1.41 10.83
C ALA A 42 24.08 0.70 10.59
N VAL A 43 23.04 1.00 11.38
CA VAL A 43 21.68 0.50 11.16
C VAL A 43 21.12 1.05 9.84
N ILE A 44 21.26 2.37 9.57
CA ILE A 44 20.85 2.98 8.30
C ILE A 44 21.56 2.31 7.12
N SER A 45 22.88 2.12 7.21
CA SER A 45 23.67 1.47 6.16
C SER A 45 23.18 0.05 5.91
N MET A 46 22.95 -0.74 6.95
CA MET A 46 22.46 -2.11 6.84
C MET A 46 21.10 -2.17 6.11
N ILE A 47 20.17 -1.27 6.42
CA ILE A 47 18.87 -1.21 5.72
C ILE A 47 19.04 -0.71 4.28
N LYS A 48 19.94 0.22 4.03
CA LYS A 48 20.28 0.69 2.67
C LYS A 48 20.88 -0.44 1.83
N ASP A 49 21.85 -1.14 2.37
CA ASP A 49 22.56 -2.23 1.69
C ASP A 49 21.66 -3.44 1.46
N SER A 50 20.66 -3.68 2.31
CA SER A 50 19.66 -4.72 2.08
C SER A 50 18.86 -4.54 0.78
N GLY A 51 18.76 -3.30 0.28
CA GLY A 51 17.92 -2.98 -0.86
C GLY A 51 16.42 -2.95 -0.55
N LEU A 52 16.03 -2.87 0.72
CA LEU A 52 14.61 -2.74 1.10
C LEU A 52 13.99 -1.50 0.47
N ARG A 53 13.03 -1.71 -0.41
CA ARG A 53 12.21 -0.65 -1.01
C ARG A 53 10.90 -0.49 -0.25
N GLY A 54 10.36 0.73 -0.22
CA GLY A 54 9.08 1.03 0.43
C GLY A 54 7.94 0.17 -0.11
N ARG A 55 7.12 -0.40 0.79
CA ARG A 55 6.00 -1.30 0.48
C ARG A 55 4.65 -0.58 0.37
N GLY A 56 4.64 0.75 0.51
CA GLY A 56 3.42 1.57 0.44
C GLY A 56 2.96 2.00 -0.95
N GLY A 57 3.64 1.55 -2.02
CA GLY A 57 3.25 1.84 -3.42
C GLY A 57 4.40 2.37 -4.27
N ALA A 58 5.03 3.47 -3.93
CA ALA A 58 6.06 4.14 -4.74
C ALA A 58 7.41 3.40 -4.81
N GLY A 59 7.69 2.48 -3.90
CA GLY A 59 8.92 1.67 -3.94
C GLY A 59 10.23 2.44 -3.71
N PHE A 60 10.20 3.59 -3.04
CA PHE A 60 11.41 4.37 -2.75
C PHE A 60 12.31 3.61 -1.74
N PRO A 61 13.65 3.57 -1.92
CA PRO A 61 14.56 2.84 -1.01
C PRO A 61 14.48 3.34 0.44
N THR A 62 14.12 2.43 1.37
CA THR A 62 13.86 2.78 2.78
C THR A 62 15.10 3.31 3.48
N GLY A 63 16.25 2.64 3.36
CA GLY A 63 17.48 3.09 3.99
C GLY A 63 18.01 4.41 3.42
N SER A 64 17.79 4.69 2.14
CA SER A 64 18.13 5.99 1.55
C SER A 64 17.26 7.11 2.11
N LYS A 65 15.95 6.83 2.32
CA LYS A 65 15.02 7.79 2.95
C LYS A 65 15.46 8.13 4.38
N TRP A 66 15.91 7.14 5.15
CA TRP A 66 16.44 7.34 6.50
C TRP A 66 17.72 8.19 6.50
N GLY A 67 18.59 7.97 5.50
CA GLY A 67 19.84 8.73 5.36
C GLY A 67 19.66 10.20 4.97
N PHE A 68 18.46 10.64 4.57
CA PHE A 68 18.21 12.06 4.29
C PHE A 68 17.96 12.91 5.54
N ILE A 69 17.76 12.29 6.70
CA ILE A 69 17.60 13.02 7.96
C ILE A 69 18.92 13.72 8.29
N PRO A 70 18.92 15.05 8.51
CA PRO A 70 20.11 15.79 8.90
C PRO A 70 20.71 15.25 10.20
N GLN A 71 22.03 15.09 10.22
CA GLN A 71 22.73 14.63 11.40
C GLN A 71 23.34 15.82 12.15
N GLY A 72 23.22 15.82 13.50
CA GLY A 72 23.86 16.84 14.33
C GLY A 72 23.19 18.24 14.26
N ASP A 73 21.97 18.33 13.78
CA ASP A 73 21.21 19.58 13.69
C ASP A 73 20.55 20.00 15.02
N ASN A 74 20.67 19.19 16.06
CA ASN A 74 20.06 19.37 17.39
C ASN A 74 18.53 19.60 17.37
N LYS A 75 17.85 19.13 16.33
CA LYS A 75 16.39 19.18 16.23
C LYS A 75 15.77 17.86 16.66
N GLU A 76 14.52 17.92 17.08
CA GLU A 76 13.70 16.71 17.20
C GLU A 76 13.50 16.08 15.81
N HIS A 77 13.59 14.76 15.77
CA HIS A 77 13.27 13.97 14.58
C HIS A 77 12.03 13.13 14.86
N TYR A 78 11.26 12.87 13.83
CA TYR A 78 10.07 12.04 13.94
C TYR A 78 10.10 10.87 12.96
N LEU A 79 9.65 9.70 13.46
CA LEU A 79 9.26 8.58 12.62
C LEU A 79 7.74 8.52 12.57
N VAL A 80 7.16 8.56 11.37
CA VAL A 80 5.73 8.42 11.16
C VAL A 80 5.46 7.16 10.34
N VAL A 81 4.72 6.23 10.92
CA VAL A 81 4.27 5.03 10.22
C VAL A 81 2.93 5.32 9.56
N ASN A 82 2.91 5.20 8.25
CA ASN A 82 1.71 5.32 7.44
C ASN A 82 0.96 3.99 7.46
N ALA A 83 -0.12 3.94 8.24
CA ALA A 83 -1.07 2.85 8.34
C ALA A 83 -2.46 3.24 7.77
N ASP A 84 -2.49 4.26 6.88
CA ASP A 84 -3.67 4.62 6.10
C ASP A 84 -3.78 3.73 4.88
N GLU A 85 -4.20 2.47 5.10
CA GLU A 85 -4.40 1.47 4.07
C GLU A 85 -5.78 1.67 3.42
N SER A 86 -5.85 2.50 2.39
CA SER A 86 -7.11 2.95 1.78
C SER A 86 -7.19 2.69 0.27
N GLU A 87 -6.12 2.20 -0.39
CA GLU A 87 -6.13 1.86 -1.82
C GLU A 87 -7.09 0.69 -2.07
N PRO A 88 -8.10 0.83 -2.96
CA PRO A 88 -9.03 -0.25 -3.27
C PRO A 88 -8.32 -1.53 -3.76
N GLY A 89 -8.62 -2.64 -3.10
CA GLY A 89 -7.98 -3.94 -3.33
C GLY A 89 -6.80 -4.23 -2.39
N THR A 90 -6.28 -3.26 -1.65
CA THR A 90 -5.19 -3.45 -0.69
C THR A 90 -5.72 -3.90 0.66
N CYS A 91 -5.14 -4.98 1.18
CA CYS A 91 -5.45 -5.51 2.51
C CYS A 91 -4.26 -6.31 3.06
N LYS A 92 -3.11 -5.68 3.24
CA LYS A 92 -1.86 -6.32 3.71
C LYS A 92 -1.41 -5.84 5.09
N ASP A 93 -1.60 -4.54 5.37
CA ASP A 93 -1.21 -3.93 6.63
C ASP A 93 -2.22 -4.26 7.75
N THR A 94 -3.50 -4.27 7.44
CA THR A 94 -4.58 -4.64 8.37
C THR A 94 -4.40 -6.06 8.94
N PRO A 95 -4.25 -7.14 8.15
CA PRO A 95 -4.00 -8.48 8.70
C PRO A 95 -2.70 -8.56 9.51
N LEU A 96 -1.64 -7.88 9.04
CA LEU A 96 -0.37 -7.82 9.76
C LEU A 96 -0.55 -7.21 11.17
N LEU A 97 -1.25 -6.07 11.25
CA LEU A 97 -1.51 -5.38 12.52
C LEU A 97 -2.43 -6.17 13.46
N LEU A 98 -3.34 -6.98 12.91
CA LEU A 98 -4.20 -7.85 13.72
C LEU A 98 -3.47 -9.06 14.24
N ALA A 99 -2.67 -9.71 13.40
CA ALA A 99 -2.00 -10.95 13.73
C ALA A 99 -0.68 -10.75 14.48
N ASN A 100 0.09 -9.70 14.14
CA ASN A 100 1.40 -9.48 14.75
C ASN A 100 1.76 -7.99 14.86
N PRO A 101 1.08 -7.20 15.71
CA PRO A 101 1.37 -5.78 15.88
C PRO A 101 2.76 -5.51 16.45
N HIS A 102 3.34 -6.45 17.22
CA HIS A 102 4.64 -6.29 17.85
C HIS A 102 5.80 -6.27 16.86
N VAL A 103 5.68 -6.89 15.68
CA VAL A 103 6.72 -6.79 14.64
C VAL A 103 6.83 -5.35 14.12
N LEU A 104 5.71 -4.63 14.02
CA LEU A 104 5.72 -3.21 13.69
C LEU A 104 6.37 -2.38 14.81
N ILE A 105 6.01 -2.62 16.07
CA ILE A 105 6.58 -1.90 17.22
C ILE A 105 8.10 -2.13 17.29
N GLU A 106 8.57 -3.36 17.08
CA GLU A 106 10.00 -3.67 17.02
C GLU A 106 10.69 -2.88 15.90
N GLY A 107 10.08 -2.84 14.71
CA GLY A 107 10.58 -2.06 13.56
C GLY A 107 10.61 -0.56 13.84
N ILE A 108 9.60 -0.02 14.53
CA ILE A 108 9.53 1.39 14.96
C ILE A 108 10.68 1.74 15.91
N ILE A 109 10.94 0.91 16.90
CA ILE A 109 12.05 1.13 17.85
C ILE A 109 13.38 1.19 17.09
N ILE A 110 13.63 0.24 16.19
CA ILE A 110 14.86 0.17 15.38
C ILE A 110 14.98 1.38 14.46
N GLY A 111 13.90 1.71 13.73
CA GLY A 111 13.88 2.84 12.81
C GLY A 111 14.06 4.18 13.52
N SER A 112 13.39 4.37 14.66
CA SER A 112 13.51 5.58 15.47
C SER A 112 14.92 5.74 16.03
N TYR A 113 15.53 4.67 16.53
CA TYR A 113 16.92 4.67 16.96
C TYR A 113 17.86 5.07 15.82
N ALA A 114 17.70 4.47 14.65
CA ALA A 114 18.54 4.73 13.49
C ALA A 114 18.52 6.20 13.04
N ILE A 115 17.33 6.83 13.01
CA ILE A 115 17.17 8.24 12.60
C ILE A 115 17.26 9.22 13.79
N ARG A 116 17.56 8.74 15.00
CA ARG A 116 17.65 9.53 16.25
C ARG A 116 16.34 10.25 16.59
N ALA A 117 15.21 9.61 16.33
CA ALA A 117 13.89 10.10 16.70
C ALA A 117 13.52 9.61 18.10
N ASN A 118 13.10 10.53 18.96
CA ASN A 118 12.60 10.22 20.31
C ASN A 118 11.07 10.16 20.36
N HIS A 119 10.39 10.44 19.26
CA HIS A 119 8.95 10.33 19.13
C HIS A 119 8.58 9.70 17.80
N ALA A 120 7.72 8.71 17.86
CA ALA A 120 7.15 8.06 16.68
C ALA A 120 5.62 8.11 16.72
N PHE A 121 5.02 8.08 15.53
CA PHE A 121 3.57 8.06 15.35
C PHE A 121 3.18 6.89 14.44
N ILE A 122 2.06 6.24 14.77
CA ILE A 122 1.35 5.37 13.85
C ILE A 122 0.09 6.13 13.43
N TYR A 123 -0.01 6.52 12.17
CA TYR A 123 -1.23 7.11 11.61
C TYR A 123 -2.08 6.00 11.01
N LEU A 124 -3.12 5.61 11.74
CA LEU A 124 -4.00 4.51 11.38
C LEU A 124 -5.29 5.03 10.74
N ARG A 125 -5.74 4.38 9.67
CA ARG A 125 -7.03 4.64 9.05
C ARG A 125 -8.17 4.59 10.08
N GLY A 126 -9.03 5.63 10.10
CA GLY A 126 -10.01 5.81 11.17
C GLY A 126 -11.16 4.81 11.21
N GLU A 127 -11.49 4.16 10.07
CA GLU A 127 -12.64 3.25 9.96
C GLU A 127 -12.40 1.89 10.62
N ILE A 128 -11.13 1.48 10.81
CA ILE A 128 -10.78 0.15 11.33
C ILE A 128 -10.54 0.15 12.85
N VAL A 129 -11.59 0.50 13.60
CA VAL A 129 -11.52 0.64 15.08
C VAL A 129 -11.02 -0.62 15.78
N HIS A 130 -11.33 -1.80 15.27
CA HIS A 130 -10.87 -3.07 15.85
C HIS A 130 -9.34 -3.23 15.73
N VAL A 131 -8.74 -2.76 14.64
CA VAL A 131 -7.27 -2.72 14.47
C VAL A 131 -6.66 -1.68 15.41
N TYR A 132 -7.29 -0.50 15.54
CA TYR A 132 -6.85 0.52 16.50
C TYR A 132 -6.72 -0.05 17.92
N ARG A 133 -7.75 -0.74 18.41
CA ARG A 133 -7.74 -1.36 19.72
C ARG A 133 -6.65 -2.41 19.88
N ARG A 134 -6.39 -3.21 18.83
CA ARG A 134 -5.34 -4.21 18.82
C ARG A 134 -3.95 -3.57 18.92
N VAL A 135 -3.68 -2.55 18.12
CA VAL A 135 -2.39 -1.84 18.13
C VAL A 135 -2.20 -1.07 19.43
N GLN A 136 -3.26 -0.43 19.94
CA GLN A 136 -3.22 0.28 21.23
C GLN A 136 -2.81 -0.66 22.37
N GLN A 137 -3.41 -1.85 22.46
CA GLN A 137 -3.05 -2.84 23.46
C GLN A 137 -1.58 -3.28 23.33
N ALA A 138 -1.11 -3.52 22.11
CA ALA A 138 0.29 -3.91 21.89
C ALA A 138 1.27 -2.81 22.28
N ILE A 139 0.91 -1.54 22.09
CA ILE A 139 1.73 -0.40 22.57
C ILE A 139 1.79 -0.37 24.08
N GLU A 140 0.66 -0.54 24.77
CA GLU A 140 0.60 -0.61 26.23
C GLU A 140 1.44 -1.77 26.79
N ASP A 141 1.36 -2.95 26.17
CA ASP A 141 2.19 -4.11 26.52
C ASP A 141 3.69 -3.82 26.32
N ALA A 142 4.05 -3.10 25.25
CA ALA A 142 5.44 -2.72 25.00
C ALA A 142 5.97 -1.71 26.03
N TYR A 143 5.16 -0.74 26.46
CA TYR A 143 5.52 0.18 27.58
C TYR A 143 5.69 -0.60 28.88
N ASN A 144 4.76 -1.47 29.22
CA ASN A 144 4.82 -2.30 30.45
C ASN A 144 6.05 -3.21 30.47
N ALA A 145 6.51 -3.64 29.30
CA ALA A 145 7.71 -4.47 29.15
C ALA A 145 9.03 -3.66 29.08
N GLY A 146 8.99 -2.33 29.19
CA GLY A 146 10.18 -1.46 29.10
C GLY A 146 10.81 -1.40 27.70
N LEU A 147 10.02 -1.70 26.66
CA LEU A 147 10.44 -1.64 25.26
C LEU A 147 10.15 -0.28 24.63
N LEU A 148 9.32 0.53 25.29
CA LEU A 148 9.01 1.92 24.96
C LEU A 148 9.20 2.77 26.23
N GLY A 149 9.28 4.10 26.07
CA GLY A 149 9.48 5.06 27.15
C GLY A 149 10.95 5.42 27.31
N LYS A 150 11.47 5.32 28.55
CA LYS A 150 12.79 5.80 28.92
C LYS A 150 13.85 4.70 28.93
N ASN A 151 15.06 5.07 28.49
CA ASN A 151 16.27 4.24 28.59
C ASN A 151 16.10 2.82 28.06
N ILE A 152 15.52 2.70 26.89
CA ILE A 152 15.24 1.41 26.25
C ILE A 152 16.54 0.59 26.13
N GLY A 153 16.48 -0.66 26.59
CA GLY A 153 17.63 -1.57 26.59
C GLY A 153 18.82 -1.11 27.43
N GLY A 154 18.66 -0.12 28.32
CA GLY A 154 19.76 0.43 29.14
C GLY A 154 20.76 1.25 28.33
N LYS A 155 20.39 1.76 27.16
CA LYS A 155 21.28 2.45 26.21
C LYS A 155 21.13 3.97 26.17
N GLY A 156 20.33 4.53 27.08
CA GLY A 156 20.04 5.98 27.10
C GLY A 156 19.16 6.44 25.94
N PHE A 157 18.54 5.51 25.22
CA PHE A 157 17.59 5.81 24.14
C PHE A 157 16.17 5.88 24.71
N ASP A 158 15.50 6.98 24.46
CA ASP A 158 14.11 7.23 24.85
C ASP A 158 13.23 7.23 23.59
N LEU A 159 12.05 6.63 23.66
CA LEU A 159 11.09 6.65 22.56
C LEU A 159 9.65 6.68 23.07
N GLU A 160 8.93 7.72 22.72
CA GLU A 160 7.48 7.82 22.89
C GLU A 160 6.80 7.37 21.56
N LEU A 161 5.76 6.54 21.69
CA LEU A 161 4.99 6.06 20.54
C LEU A 161 3.51 6.45 20.69
N THR A 162 3.02 7.24 19.75
CA THR A 162 1.62 7.71 19.70
C THR A 162 0.87 7.00 18.59
N LEU A 163 -0.28 6.40 18.91
CA LEU A 163 -1.23 5.90 17.93
C LEU A 163 -2.27 6.98 17.64
N HIS A 164 -2.34 7.41 16.38
CA HIS A 164 -3.29 8.41 15.90
C HIS A 164 -4.33 7.77 14.99
N ALA A 165 -5.62 8.00 15.25
CA ALA A 165 -6.70 7.60 14.37
C ALA A 165 -6.97 8.70 13.35
N GLY A 166 -6.83 8.38 12.07
CA GLY A 166 -7.22 9.27 10.97
C GLY A 166 -8.74 9.45 10.91
N ALA A 167 -9.20 10.30 10.01
CA ALA A 167 -10.63 10.63 9.82
C ALA A 167 -11.25 9.99 8.57
N GLY A 168 -10.63 8.93 8.02
CA GLY A 168 -11.19 8.17 6.90
C GLY A 168 -11.02 8.84 5.53
N ALA A 169 -9.89 9.44 5.25
CA ALA A 169 -9.59 10.07 3.96
C ALA A 169 -8.41 9.37 3.26
N TYR A 170 -8.66 8.78 2.10
CA TYR A 170 -7.64 8.13 1.25
C TYR A 170 -6.41 9.03 1.00
N ILE A 171 -6.66 10.35 0.76
CA ILE A 171 -5.56 11.27 0.52
C ILE A 171 -4.56 11.38 1.69
N CYS A 172 -4.96 11.04 2.91
CA CYS A 172 -4.07 11.03 4.06
C CYS A 172 -3.05 9.87 4.02
N GLY A 173 -3.12 8.97 3.02
CA GLY A 173 -2.04 8.06 2.64
C GLY A 173 -0.89 8.74 1.90
N GLU A 174 -1.08 9.92 1.30
CA GLU A 174 0.01 10.74 0.77
C GLU A 174 0.80 11.36 1.94
N GLU A 175 2.15 11.21 1.91
CA GLU A 175 2.99 11.47 3.10
C GLU A 175 2.83 12.88 3.67
N THR A 176 2.63 13.90 2.84
CA THR A 176 2.50 15.29 3.31
C THR A 176 1.08 15.65 3.72
N ALA A 177 0.07 15.05 3.10
CA ALA A 177 -1.32 15.16 3.56
C ALA A 177 -1.53 14.46 4.90
N LEU A 178 -0.87 13.32 5.12
CA LEU A 178 -0.82 12.65 6.41
C LEU A 178 -0.26 13.56 7.51
N LEU A 179 0.86 14.27 7.22
CA LEU A 179 1.47 15.20 8.17
C LEU A 179 0.54 16.38 8.49
N ASP A 180 -0.15 16.95 7.48
CA ASP A 180 -1.16 17.99 7.72
C ASP A 180 -2.29 17.50 8.64
N SER A 181 -2.79 16.29 8.38
CA SER A 181 -3.83 15.68 9.21
C SER A 181 -3.35 15.42 10.64
N LEU A 182 -2.13 14.91 10.81
CA LEU A 182 -1.53 14.65 12.12
C LEU A 182 -1.30 15.92 12.93
N GLU A 183 -1.03 17.05 12.26
CA GLU A 183 -0.93 18.39 12.86
C GLU A 183 -2.30 19.04 13.16
N GLY A 184 -3.43 18.38 12.84
CA GLY A 184 -4.78 18.88 13.07
C GLY A 184 -5.32 19.78 11.96
N PHE A 185 -4.65 19.86 10.83
CA PHE A 185 -5.12 20.56 9.65
C PHE A 185 -5.93 19.65 8.73
N ARG A 186 -6.57 20.24 7.72
CA ARG A 186 -7.16 19.49 6.64
C ARG A 186 -6.07 18.72 5.89
N GLY A 187 -6.24 17.40 5.73
CA GLY A 187 -5.30 16.55 5.04
C GLY A 187 -5.19 16.91 3.56
N GLN A 188 -4.24 17.75 3.23
CA GLN A 188 -3.93 18.19 1.86
C GLN A 188 -2.43 18.12 1.63
N PRO A 189 -1.96 17.63 0.45
CA PRO A 189 -0.53 17.58 0.14
C PRO A 189 0.16 18.95 0.22
N ARG A 190 1.41 18.96 0.72
CA ARG A 190 2.27 20.16 0.80
C ARG A 190 3.11 20.29 -0.46
N LEU A 191 3.56 21.53 -0.73
CA LEU A 191 4.61 21.76 -1.72
C LEU A 191 5.92 21.11 -1.30
N ARG A 192 6.63 20.59 -2.28
CA ARG A 192 7.99 20.06 -2.13
C ARG A 192 8.91 20.73 -3.16
N PRO A 193 10.09 21.25 -2.81
CA PRO A 193 10.69 21.32 -1.48
C PRO A 193 9.99 22.34 -0.54
N PRO A 194 10.14 22.22 0.80
CA PRO A 194 10.99 21.24 1.49
C PRO A 194 10.39 19.84 1.53
N PHE A 195 11.25 18.82 1.49
CA PHE A 195 10.85 17.44 1.71
C PHE A 195 10.69 17.15 3.20
N PRO A 196 9.87 16.16 3.61
CA PRO A 196 9.63 15.82 5.01
C PRO A 196 10.93 15.53 5.81
N ALA A 197 11.94 14.95 5.18
CA ALA A 197 13.24 14.71 5.81
C ALA A 197 13.93 16.00 6.30
N ILE A 198 13.57 17.16 5.76
CA ILE A 198 14.11 18.47 6.16
C ILE A 198 13.10 19.23 7.02
N ALA A 199 11.82 19.24 6.62
CA ALA A 199 10.73 19.93 7.32
C ALA A 199 9.41 19.20 7.11
N GLY A 200 9.16 18.18 7.94
CA GLY A 200 7.95 17.36 7.96
C GLY A 200 7.00 17.74 9.09
N LEU A 201 6.75 16.83 10.02
CA LEU A 201 5.86 17.02 11.16
C LEU A 201 6.36 18.17 12.05
N TYR A 202 5.48 19.13 12.36
CA TYR A 202 5.80 20.33 13.13
C TYR A 202 7.04 21.07 12.59
N ALA A 203 7.24 21.06 11.28
CA ALA A 203 8.40 21.64 10.58
C ALA A 203 9.76 21.04 11.04
N LYS A 204 9.76 19.79 11.56
CA LYS A 204 10.96 19.08 11.99
C LYS A 204 11.29 17.95 10.98
N PRO A 205 12.55 17.50 10.95
CA PRO A 205 12.95 16.37 10.12
C PRO A 205 12.10 15.11 10.43
N THR A 206 11.49 14.55 9.39
CA THR A 206 10.54 13.46 9.55
C THR A 206 10.73 12.39 8.47
N VAL A 207 10.74 11.13 8.88
CA VAL A 207 10.62 9.99 7.98
C VAL A 207 9.19 9.46 8.03
N VAL A 208 8.55 9.33 6.87
CA VAL A 208 7.26 8.65 6.73
C VAL A 208 7.48 7.32 6.03
N ASN A 209 7.11 6.19 6.64
CA ASN A 209 7.20 4.86 6.04
C ASN A 209 5.90 4.08 6.21
N ASN A 210 5.58 3.21 5.24
CA ASN A 210 4.45 2.29 5.34
C ASN A 210 4.70 1.19 6.39
N VAL A 211 3.62 0.63 6.95
CA VAL A 211 3.61 -0.46 7.95
C VAL A 211 4.50 -1.64 7.55
N GLU A 212 4.28 -2.22 6.36
CA GLU A 212 5.02 -3.39 5.89
C GLU A 212 6.52 -3.11 5.74
N SER A 213 6.89 -1.88 5.33
CA SER A 213 8.28 -1.48 5.21
C SER A 213 8.99 -1.51 6.56
N ILE A 214 8.37 -0.95 7.59
CA ILE A 214 8.91 -0.91 8.95
C ILE A 214 8.89 -2.31 9.59
N ALA A 215 7.83 -3.08 9.40
CA ALA A 215 7.71 -4.45 9.90
C ALA A 215 8.74 -5.41 9.28
N SER A 216 9.29 -5.09 8.11
CA SER A 216 10.35 -5.90 7.47
C SER A 216 11.74 -5.68 8.09
N VAL A 217 11.95 -4.55 8.78
CA VAL A 217 13.25 -4.17 9.36
C VAL A 217 13.78 -5.18 10.38
N PRO A 218 12.98 -5.66 11.36
CA PRO A 218 13.46 -6.64 12.33
C PRO A 218 14.06 -7.89 11.71
N ALA A 219 13.43 -8.43 10.67
CA ALA A 219 13.91 -9.62 9.98
C ALA A 219 15.28 -9.39 9.29
N ILE A 220 15.49 -8.20 8.72
CA ILE A 220 16.77 -7.81 8.10
C ILE A 220 17.86 -7.68 9.16
N ILE A 221 17.58 -7.00 10.27
CA ILE A 221 18.55 -6.83 11.37
C ILE A 221 18.91 -8.19 11.97
N LYS A 222 17.94 -9.07 12.16
CA LYS A 222 18.12 -10.41 12.74
C LYS A 222 18.99 -11.29 11.83
N ASN A 223 18.62 -11.42 10.57
CA ASN A 223 19.15 -12.43 9.65
C ASN A 223 20.29 -11.91 8.76
N GLY A 224 20.42 -10.59 8.61
CA GLY A 224 21.47 -9.95 7.81
C GLY A 224 21.04 -9.56 6.39
N VAL A 225 21.88 -8.73 5.78
CA VAL A 225 21.66 -8.16 4.44
C VAL A 225 21.63 -9.25 3.37
N GLU A 226 22.63 -10.14 3.40
CA GLU A 226 22.79 -11.23 2.43
C GLU A 226 21.54 -12.13 2.40
N TRP A 227 21.03 -12.50 3.60
CA TRP A 227 19.80 -13.28 3.69
C TRP A 227 18.62 -12.60 2.98
N PHE A 228 18.42 -11.29 3.19
CA PHE A 228 17.34 -10.57 2.54
C PHE A 228 17.52 -10.49 1.02
N GLN A 229 18.76 -10.35 0.58
CA GLN A 229 19.13 -10.28 -0.85
C GLN A 229 19.01 -11.62 -1.59
N THR A 230 18.93 -12.76 -0.89
CA THR A 230 18.65 -14.06 -1.54
C THR A 230 17.24 -14.14 -2.12
N MET A 231 16.35 -13.24 -1.72
CA MET A 231 14.96 -13.15 -2.17
C MET A 231 14.77 -11.97 -3.12
N GLY A 232 13.81 -12.11 -4.02
CA GLY A 232 13.47 -11.05 -4.98
C GLY A 232 14.30 -11.10 -6.27
N THR A 233 14.25 -10.01 -7.02
CA THR A 233 14.98 -9.84 -8.28
C THR A 233 16.26 -9.01 -8.09
N GLU A 234 16.99 -8.77 -9.17
CA GLU A 234 18.24 -8.02 -9.10
C GLU A 234 18.08 -6.62 -8.47
N LYS A 235 17.03 -5.90 -8.85
CA LYS A 235 16.77 -4.51 -8.40
C LYS A 235 15.66 -4.39 -7.34
N SER A 236 14.84 -5.40 -7.22
CA SER A 236 13.73 -5.46 -6.25
C SER A 236 13.95 -6.59 -5.27
N LYS A 237 14.71 -6.31 -4.20
CA LYS A 237 15.12 -7.31 -3.20
C LYS A 237 14.04 -7.62 -2.18
N GLY A 238 14.13 -8.81 -1.61
CA GLY A 238 13.33 -9.26 -0.49
C GLY A 238 11.97 -9.83 -0.88
N PHE A 239 11.13 -9.91 0.10
CA PHE A 239 9.77 -10.42 0.06
C PHE A 239 8.74 -9.29 0.21
N THR A 240 7.48 -9.60 -0.06
CA THR A 240 6.35 -8.69 0.16
C THR A 240 5.04 -9.47 0.31
N LEU A 241 4.04 -8.83 0.88
CA LEU A 241 2.68 -9.32 0.95
C LEU A 241 1.90 -8.91 -0.31
N TYR A 242 1.37 -9.89 -1.03
CA TYR A 242 0.46 -9.70 -2.15
C TYR A 242 -0.97 -9.91 -1.67
N SER A 243 -1.84 -8.93 -1.86
CA SER A 243 -3.26 -9.03 -1.55
C SER A 243 -4.01 -9.51 -2.79
N LEU A 244 -4.47 -10.75 -2.79
CA LEU A 244 -5.24 -11.33 -3.89
C LEU A 244 -6.73 -11.28 -3.57
N SER A 245 -7.51 -10.67 -4.44
CA SER A 245 -8.95 -10.51 -4.27
C SER A 245 -9.72 -10.61 -5.59
N GLY A 246 -11.04 -10.52 -5.53
CA GLY A 246 -11.91 -10.59 -6.70
C GLY A 246 -12.30 -12.02 -7.07
N HIS A 247 -12.35 -12.33 -8.36
CA HIS A 247 -12.90 -13.57 -8.90
C HIS A 247 -11.88 -14.72 -8.88
N VAL A 248 -11.45 -15.10 -7.68
CA VAL A 248 -10.53 -16.22 -7.42
C VAL A 248 -11.15 -17.23 -6.48
N ASN A 249 -10.67 -18.48 -6.53
CA ASN A 249 -11.20 -19.54 -5.66
C ASN A 249 -10.82 -19.32 -4.19
N ASN A 250 -9.57 -18.94 -3.91
CA ASN A 250 -9.08 -18.70 -2.54
C ASN A 250 -8.41 -17.32 -2.47
N PRO A 251 -9.17 -16.25 -2.21
CA PRO A 251 -8.61 -14.92 -1.97
C PRO A 251 -7.83 -14.89 -0.64
N GLY A 252 -6.83 -14.00 -0.52
CA GLY A 252 -6.05 -13.88 0.71
C GLY A 252 -4.74 -13.15 0.53
N GLN A 253 -3.87 -13.30 1.54
CA GLN A 253 -2.53 -12.74 1.55
C GLN A 253 -1.51 -13.81 1.17
N PHE A 254 -0.64 -13.48 0.23
CA PHE A 254 0.43 -14.35 -0.24
C PHE A 254 1.77 -13.66 -0.01
N GLU A 255 2.55 -14.13 0.95
CA GLU A 255 3.89 -13.60 1.19
C GLU A 255 4.90 -14.35 0.34
N ALA A 256 5.53 -13.65 -0.59
CA ALA A 256 6.45 -14.23 -1.56
C ALA A 256 7.60 -13.27 -1.91
N PRO A 257 8.70 -13.77 -2.48
CA PRO A 257 9.73 -12.91 -3.02
C PRO A 257 9.18 -12.00 -4.10
N LEU A 258 9.69 -10.77 -4.20
CA LEU A 258 9.42 -9.90 -5.35
C LEU A 258 9.87 -10.62 -6.65
N GLY A 259 9.04 -10.50 -7.71
CA GLY A 259 9.29 -11.19 -8.97
C GLY A 259 8.52 -12.48 -9.17
N ILE A 260 7.75 -12.97 -8.16
CA ILE A 260 6.74 -14.01 -8.41
C ILE A 260 5.76 -13.51 -9.47
N THR A 261 5.22 -14.41 -10.30
CA THR A 261 4.25 -14.04 -11.35
C THR A 261 2.81 -14.15 -10.86
N LEU A 262 1.88 -13.46 -11.54
CA LEU A 262 0.46 -13.64 -11.20
C LEU A 262 0.00 -15.07 -11.47
N ARG A 263 0.52 -15.73 -12.51
CA ARG A 263 0.23 -17.15 -12.78
C ARG A 263 0.54 -18.02 -11.58
N GLU A 264 1.70 -17.84 -10.99
CA GLU A 264 2.14 -18.61 -9.82
C GLU A 264 1.27 -18.34 -8.58
N ILE A 265 0.87 -17.08 -8.34
CA ILE A 265 -0.05 -16.74 -7.25
C ILE A 265 -1.44 -17.34 -7.48
N LEU A 266 -1.95 -17.28 -8.72
CA LEU A 266 -3.23 -17.89 -9.06
C LEU A 266 -3.20 -19.43 -8.88
N GLU A 267 -2.11 -20.10 -9.26
CA GLU A 267 -1.94 -21.55 -8.99
C GLU A 267 -2.05 -21.85 -7.50
N LEU A 268 -1.39 -21.06 -6.64
CA LEU A 268 -1.46 -21.21 -5.18
C LEU A 268 -2.88 -20.94 -4.64
N ALA A 269 -3.60 -20.03 -5.26
CA ALA A 269 -4.98 -19.67 -4.91
C ALA A 269 -6.04 -20.60 -5.51
N GLY A 270 -5.65 -21.65 -6.24
CA GLY A 270 -6.60 -22.57 -6.89
C GLY A 270 -7.25 -22.02 -8.16
N GLY A 271 -6.68 -20.95 -8.73
CA GLY A 271 -7.10 -20.35 -10.00
C GLY A 271 -8.19 -19.27 -9.89
N VAL A 272 -8.59 -18.79 -11.05
CA VAL A 272 -9.78 -17.94 -11.22
C VAL A 272 -11.02 -18.73 -10.80
N ARG A 273 -12.08 -18.03 -10.43
CA ARG A 273 -13.37 -18.61 -10.04
C ARG A 273 -13.77 -19.76 -10.97
N THR A 274 -14.12 -20.90 -10.38
CA THR A 274 -14.38 -22.15 -11.11
C THR A 274 -15.42 -21.97 -12.24
N GLY A 275 -15.06 -22.42 -13.44
CA GLY A 275 -15.91 -22.30 -14.64
C GLY A 275 -15.78 -20.98 -15.38
N HIS A 276 -14.93 -20.07 -14.92
CA HIS A 276 -14.71 -18.75 -15.48
C HIS A 276 -13.27 -18.54 -15.97
N LYS A 277 -13.06 -17.49 -16.76
CA LYS A 277 -11.76 -17.13 -17.33
C LYS A 277 -11.35 -15.72 -16.86
N LEU A 278 -10.05 -15.52 -16.70
CA LEU A 278 -9.52 -14.18 -16.44
C LEU A 278 -9.86 -13.25 -17.61
N LYS A 279 -10.34 -12.05 -17.30
CA LYS A 279 -10.55 -10.97 -18.26
C LYS A 279 -9.50 -9.88 -18.11
N PHE A 280 -9.40 -9.33 -16.92
CA PHE A 280 -8.39 -8.33 -16.56
C PHE A 280 -8.06 -8.37 -15.08
N TRP A 281 -6.97 -7.70 -14.71
CA TRP A 281 -6.53 -7.62 -13.33
C TRP A 281 -5.71 -6.35 -13.07
N THR A 282 -5.58 -5.96 -11.81
CA THR A 282 -4.75 -4.83 -11.40
C THR A 282 -3.53 -5.33 -10.61
N PRO A 283 -2.30 -4.85 -10.89
CA PRO A 283 -1.10 -5.27 -10.14
C PRO A 283 -0.93 -4.56 -8.80
N GLY A 284 -1.49 -3.36 -8.65
CA GLY A 284 -1.25 -2.52 -7.49
C GLY A 284 -2.48 -1.79 -6.94
N GLY A 285 -3.67 -2.32 -7.20
CA GLY A 285 -4.93 -1.69 -6.83
C GLY A 285 -5.55 -0.89 -7.97
N SER A 286 -6.62 -0.19 -7.66
CA SER A 286 -7.42 0.55 -8.65
C SER A 286 -6.70 1.73 -9.28
N SER A 287 -5.66 2.26 -8.65
CA SER A 287 -4.86 3.39 -9.15
C SER A 287 -3.83 3.02 -10.23
N THR A 288 -3.76 1.74 -10.61
CA THR A 288 -2.77 1.26 -11.57
C THR A 288 -3.40 0.89 -12.90
N PRO A 289 -2.71 1.08 -14.05
CA PRO A 289 -3.15 0.52 -15.31
C PRO A 289 -3.44 -0.97 -15.19
N MET A 290 -4.59 -1.40 -15.71
CA MET A 290 -4.98 -2.80 -15.68
C MET A 290 -4.19 -3.63 -16.72
N PHE A 291 -4.10 -4.91 -16.45
CA PHE A 291 -3.51 -5.93 -17.30
C PHE A 291 -4.56 -6.96 -17.73
N THR A 292 -4.22 -7.73 -18.77
CA THR A 292 -4.98 -8.86 -19.30
C THR A 292 -4.25 -10.19 -19.04
N ASP A 293 -4.76 -11.29 -19.56
CA ASP A 293 -4.13 -12.63 -19.50
C ASP A 293 -2.75 -12.70 -20.20
N GLU A 294 -2.48 -11.80 -21.14
CA GLU A 294 -1.16 -11.68 -21.79
C GLU A 294 -0.04 -11.30 -20.79
N HIS A 295 -0.39 -10.78 -19.62
CA HIS A 295 0.54 -10.26 -18.62
C HIS A 295 0.73 -11.19 -17.41
N LEU A 296 0.25 -12.43 -17.49
CA LEU A 296 0.29 -13.38 -16.37
C LEU A 296 1.71 -13.75 -15.92
N ASP A 297 2.68 -13.70 -16.81
CA ASP A 297 4.04 -14.19 -16.62
C ASP A 297 5.08 -13.07 -16.37
N ILE A 298 4.64 -11.81 -16.29
CA ILE A 298 5.55 -10.72 -15.92
C ILE A 298 5.95 -10.84 -14.45
N PRO A 299 7.23 -10.56 -14.12
CA PRO A 299 7.67 -10.51 -12.74
C PRO A 299 6.91 -9.42 -11.97
N LEU A 300 6.28 -9.77 -10.86
CA LEU A 300 5.64 -8.82 -9.95
C LEU A 300 6.69 -8.15 -9.08
N ASP A 301 7.52 -7.33 -9.73
CA ASP A 301 8.49 -6.44 -9.13
C ASP A 301 8.33 -5.02 -9.71
N TYR A 302 9.07 -4.05 -9.18
CA TYR A 302 8.91 -2.65 -9.60
C TYR A 302 9.32 -2.42 -11.05
N GLU A 303 10.35 -3.10 -11.51
CA GLU A 303 10.89 -2.96 -12.86
C GLU A 303 10.07 -3.70 -13.90
N GLY A 304 9.71 -4.95 -13.64
CA GLY A 304 8.94 -5.80 -14.56
C GLY A 304 7.55 -5.23 -14.83
N VAL A 305 6.82 -4.85 -13.77
CA VAL A 305 5.49 -4.25 -13.92
C VAL A 305 5.57 -2.88 -14.62
N SER A 306 6.61 -2.06 -14.31
CA SER A 306 6.82 -0.78 -14.97
C SER A 306 7.16 -0.93 -16.46
N ALA A 307 8.00 -1.89 -16.81
CA ALA A 307 8.35 -2.19 -18.20
C ALA A 307 7.14 -2.68 -19.01
N ALA A 308 6.18 -3.35 -18.37
CA ALA A 308 4.93 -3.78 -18.99
C ALA A 308 3.88 -2.65 -19.08
N GLY A 309 4.17 -1.45 -18.60
CA GLY A 309 3.30 -0.27 -18.71
C GLY A 309 2.30 -0.07 -17.56
N SER A 310 2.58 -0.64 -16.38
CA SER A 310 1.77 -0.42 -15.18
C SER A 310 2.66 -0.09 -13.97
N MET A 311 2.13 -0.16 -12.77
CA MET A 311 2.85 0.04 -11.51
C MET A 311 2.55 -1.11 -10.56
N LEU A 312 3.58 -1.63 -9.87
CA LEU A 312 3.40 -2.64 -8.83
C LEU A 312 2.53 -2.12 -7.66
N GLY A 313 2.61 -0.83 -7.39
CA GLY A 313 1.77 -0.17 -6.41
C GLY A 313 1.83 -0.84 -5.03
N THR A 314 0.67 -1.06 -4.45
CA THR A 314 0.50 -1.73 -3.14
C THR A 314 0.46 -3.26 -3.23
N LYS A 315 0.68 -3.85 -4.41
CA LYS A 315 0.55 -5.30 -4.67
C LYS A 315 -0.86 -5.83 -4.43
N ALA A 316 -1.85 -4.98 -4.67
CA ALA A 316 -3.26 -5.36 -4.61
C ALA A 316 -3.69 -5.98 -5.94
N LEU A 317 -3.65 -7.30 -6.00
CA LEU A 317 -3.99 -8.09 -7.18
C LEU A 317 -5.51 -8.32 -7.20
N GLN A 318 -6.23 -7.46 -7.92
CA GLN A 318 -7.67 -7.61 -8.10
C GLN A 318 -7.95 -8.38 -9.40
N ILE A 319 -8.63 -9.49 -9.30
CA ILE A 319 -8.90 -10.40 -10.42
C ILE A 319 -10.34 -10.26 -10.86
N PHE A 320 -10.55 -10.07 -12.16
CA PHE A 320 -11.87 -9.92 -12.78
C PHE A 320 -12.03 -10.92 -13.91
N ASP A 321 -13.11 -11.68 -13.87
CA ASP A 321 -13.45 -12.64 -14.90
C ASP A 321 -14.31 -12.03 -16.03
N GLU A 322 -14.65 -12.83 -17.05
CA GLU A 322 -15.36 -12.41 -18.26
C GLU A 322 -16.76 -11.89 -17.99
N THR A 323 -17.34 -12.14 -16.81
CA THR A 323 -18.67 -11.62 -16.45
C THR A 323 -18.65 -10.16 -16.02
N THR A 324 -17.45 -9.62 -15.76
CA THR A 324 -17.31 -8.22 -15.31
C THR A 324 -17.38 -7.24 -16.45
N CYS A 325 -18.27 -6.26 -16.34
CA CYS A 325 -18.26 -5.08 -17.21
C CYS A 325 -17.08 -4.17 -16.86
N VAL A 326 -16.18 -3.92 -17.82
CA VAL A 326 -15.02 -3.06 -17.59
C VAL A 326 -15.43 -1.59 -17.42
N VAL A 327 -16.47 -1.13 -18.14
CA VAL A 327 -16.97 0.25 -18.05
C VAL A 327 -17.47 0.53 -16.62
N ARG A 328 -18.30 -0.38 -16.09
CA ARG A 328 -18.81 -0.28 -14.72
C ARG A 328 -17.71 -0.34 -13.67
N ALA A 329 -16.74 -1.25 -13.82
CA ALA A 329 -15.60 -1.34 -12.90
C ALA A 329 -14.80 -0.03 -12.88
N THR A 330 -14.49 0.51 -14.05
CA THR A 330 -13.75 1.78 -14.21
C THR A 330 -14.55 2.96 -13.64
N LEU A 331 -15.87 3.02 -13.90
CA LEU A 331 -16.76 4.03 -13.30
C LEU A 331 -16.70 3.99 -11.77
N ARG A 332 -16.81 2.80 -11.15
CA ARG A 332 -16.77 2.66 -9.68
C ARG A 332 -15.44 3.13 -9.09
N TRP A 333 -14.33 2.83 -9.73
CA TRP A 333 -13.03 3.35 -9.30
C TRP A 333 -12.95 4.88 -9.46
N CYS A 334 -13.47 5.42 -10.55
CA CYS A 334 -13.48 6.87 -10.76
C CYS A 334 -14.38 7.60 -9.75
N GLU A 335 -15.54 7.04 -9.39
CA GLU A 335 -16.41 7.54 -8.30
C GLU A 335 -15.65 7.60 -6.98
N PHE A 336 -14.84 6.56 -6.67
CA PHE A 336 -13.98 6.55 -5.49
C PHE A 336 -12.99 7.72 -5.51
N TYR A 337 -12.23 7.93 -6.59
CA TYR A 337 -11.25 9.01 -6.68
C TYR A 337 -11.89 10.40 -6.65
N LYS A 338 -13.09 10.55 -7.25
CA LYS A 338 -13.88 11.79 -7.13
C LYS A 338 -14.24 12.08 -5.68
N HIS A 339 -14.69 11.07 -4.94
CA HIS A 339 -15.05 11.21 -3.53
C HIS A 339 -13.82 11.54 -2.66
N GLU A 340 -12.69 10.91 -2.94
CA GLU A 340 -11.45 11.03 -2.15
C GLU A 340 -10.56 12.21 -2.55
N SER A 341 -10.94 12.97 -3.57
CA SER A 341 -10.22 14.20 -3.92
C SER A 341 -10.25 15.20 -2.78
N CYS A 342 -9.09 15.68 -2.33
CA CYS A 342 -9.01 16.71 -1.29
C CYS A 342 -9.50 18.09 -1.74
N GLY A 343 -9.77 18.27 -3.04
CA GLY A 343 -10.26 19.51 -3.63
C GLY A 343 -9.22 20.63 -3.79
N LYS A 344 -7.93 20.36 -3.53
CA LYS A 344 -6.88 21.39 -3.56
C LYS A 344 -6.61 21.94 -4.96
N CYS A 345 -6.56 21.08 -5.99
CA CYS A 345 -6.20 21.49 -7.35
C CYS A 345 -7.32 21.22 -8.35
N THR A 346 -7.49 22.16 -9.30
CA THR A 346 -8.57 22.15 -10.28
C THR A 346 -8.59 20.89 -11.16
N PRO A 347 -7.46 20.39 -11.73
CA PRO A 347 -7.52 19.21 -12.60
C PRO A 347 -8.06 17.98 -11.88
N CYS A 348 -7.74 17.79 -10.61
CA CYS A 348 -8.29 16.69 -9.81
C CYS A 348 -9.75 16.95 -9.41
N ARG A 349 -10.03 18.10 -8.75
CA ARG A 349 -11.36 18.40 -8.19
C ARG A 349 -12.47 18.39 -9.25
N GLU A 350 -12.25 19.11 -10.37
CA GLU A 350 -13.22 19.21 -11.45
C GLU A 350 -13.11 18.04 -12.43
N GLY A 351 -11.88 17.65 -12.77
CA GLY A 351 -11.63 16.59 -13.75
C GLY A 351 -12.19 15.25 -13.33
N THR A 352 -12.01 14.81 -12.08
CA THR A 352 -12.58 13.54 -11.62
C THR A 352 -14.12 13.56 -11.63
N TRP A 353 -14.75 14.71 -11.38
CA TRP A 353 -16.18 14.87 -11.53
C TRP A 353 -16.63 14.69 -12.98
N TRP A 354 -15.96 15.32 -13.94
CA TRP A 354 -16.26 15.17 -15.37
C TRP A 354 -16.03 13.74 -15.87
N LEU A 355 -14.95 13.09 -15.42
CA LEU A 355 -14.68 11.68 -15.74
C LEU A 355 -15.85 10.78 -15.32
N VAL A 356 -16.39 10.98 -14.10
CA VAL A 356 -17.55 10.21 -13.61
C VAL A 356 -18.78 10.45 -14.47
N GLN A 357 -19.09 11.72 -14.84
CA GLN A 357 -20.25 12.01 -15.69
C GLN A 357 -20.14 11.33 -17.05
N MET A 358 -18.97 11.42 -17.69
CA MET A 358 -18.76 10.80 -19.00
C MET A 358 -18.82 9.27 -18.94
N LEU A 359 -18.22 8.66 -17.90
CA LEU A 359 -18.27 7.21 -17.69
C LEU A 359 -19.70 6.73 -17.38
N GLN A 360 -20.49 7.52 -16.65
CA GLN A 360 -21.89 7.20 -16.39
C GLN A 360 -22.73 7.25 -17.67
N ASP A 361 -22.55 8.28 -18.52
CA ASP A 361 -23.23 8.34 -19.81
C ASP A 361 -22.86 7.18 -20.73
N LEU A 362 -21.59 6.73 -20.71
CA LEU A 362 -21.14 5.55 -21.42
C LEU A 362 -21.77 4.26 -20.87
N GLU A 363 -21.84 4.07 -19.56
CA GLU A 363 -22.48 2.93 -18.90
C GLU A 363 -23.98 2.87 -19.24
N ASP A 364 -24.65 4.03 -19.30
CA ASP A 364 -26.07 4.17 -19.63
C ASP A 364 -26.34 4.03 -21.16
N GLY A 365 -25.33 3.82 -21.98
CA GLY A 365 -25.47 3.71 -23.44
C GLY A 365 -25.76 5.03 -24.18
N LYS A 366 -25.59 6.17 -23.51
CA LYS A 366 -25.77 7.51 -24.08
C LYS A 366 -24.51 8.06 -24.75
N GLY A 367 -23.34 7.53 -24.40
CA GLY A 367 -22.06 7.95 -24.94
C GLY A 367 -21.85 7.50 -26.38
N THR A 368 -21.06 8.26 -27.14
CA THR A 368 -20.70 8.01 -28.52
C THR A 368 -19.21 7.72 -28.67
N GLU A 369 -18.77 7.28 -29.86
CA GLU A 369 -17.34 7.12 -30.17
C GLU A 369 -16.57 8.44 -30.03
N ALA A 370 -17.18 9.57 -30.36
CA ALA A 370 -16.58 10.89 -30.16
C ALA A 370 -16.37 11.21 -28.64
N ASP A 371 -17.22 10.69 -27.79
CA ASP A 371 -17.09 10.88 -26.34
C ASP A 371 -15.94 10.04 -25.75
N LEU A 372 -15.58 8.91 -26.36
CA LEU A 372 -14.36 8.17 -25.98
C LEU A 372 -13.10 8.98 -26.29
N ALA A 373 -13.07 9.71 -27.41
CA ALA A 373 -11.95 10.60 -27.72
C ALA A 373 -11.86 11.77 -26.73
N LYS A 374 -12.99 12.37 -26.35
CA LYS A 374 -13.04 13.43 -25.33
C LYS A 374 -12.63 12.91 -23.95
N LEU A 375 -13.02 11.69 -23.60
CA LEU A 375 -12.62 11.07 -22.33
C LEU A 375 -11.10 10.91 -22.25
N LEU A 376 -10.45 10.47 -23.35
CA LEU A 376 -8.98 10.39 -23.40
C LEU A 376 -8.33 11.77 -23.35
N ASP A 377 -8.84 12.76 -24.09
CA ASP A 377 -8.35 14.14 -24.04
C ASP A 377 -8.46 14.72 -22.60
N LEU A 378 -9.56 14.45 -21.92
CA LEU A 378 -9.73 14.85 -20.53
C LEU A 378 -8.70 14.16 -19.61
N CYS A 379 -8.44 12.85 -19.81
CA CYS A 379 -7.40 12.13 -19.07
C CYS A 379 -6.01 12.76 -19.28
N ASP A 380 -5.65 13.13 -20.52
CA ASP A 380 -4.38 13.78 -20.86
C ASP A 380 -4.26 15.18 -20.24
N ASN A 381 -5.37 15.88 -20.05
CA ASN A 381 -5.41 17.16 -19.37
C ASN A 381 -5.38 17.09 -17.84
N ILE A 382 -5.56 15.90 -17.26
CA ILE A 382 -5.48 15.62 -15.83
C ILE A 382 -4.13 15.02 -15.44
N ALA A 383 -3.65 14.04 -16.22
CA ALA A 383 -2.42 13.29 -15.95
C ALA A 383 -1.19 14.21 -15.87
N GLY A 384 -0.42 14.08 -14.78
CA GLY A 384 0.79 14.87 -14.53
C GLY A 384 0.55 16.36 -14.31
N ARG A 385 -0.71 16.84 -14.24
CA ARG A 385 -1.06 18.27 -14.08
C ARG A 385 -1.70 18.57 -12.73
N SER A 386 -1.87 17.55 -11.90
CA SER A 386 -2.41 17.70 -10.55
C SER A 386 -1.30 17.86 -9.52
N PHE A 387 -1.66 18.33 -8.33
CA PHE A 387 -0.72 18.60 -7.25
C PHE A 387 -0.07 17.34 -6.68
N CYS A 388 -0.78 16.23 -6.70
CA CYS A 388 -0.33 14.90 -6.26
C CYS A 388 -0.83 13.81 -7.21
N ALA A 389 -0.35 12.59 -7.01
CA ALA A 389 -0.62 11.44 -7.88
C ALA A 389 -2.05 10.88 -7.79
N LEU A 390 -2.96 11.42 -6.95
CA LEU A 390 -4.34 10.92 -6.87
C LEU A 390 -5.04 10.97 -8.22
N ALA A 391 -4.89 12.07 -8.95
CA ALA A 391 -5.54 12.22 -10.25
C ALA A 391 -4.92 11.31 -11.33
N ASP A 392 -3.60 11.06 -11.26
CA ASP A 392 -2.94 10.08 -12.12
C ASP A 392 -3.51 8.67 -11.87
N GLY A 393 -3.73 8.33 -10.59
CA GLY A 393 -4.41 7.10 -10.20
C GLY A 393 -5.86 7.01 -10.70
N ALA A 394 -6.57 8.13 -10.79
CA ALA A 394 -7.95 8.16 -11.30
C ALA A 394 -8.02 7.92 -12.83
N VAL A 395 -7.06 8.42 -13.59
CA VAL A 395 -7.06 8.29 -15.07
C VAL A 395 -6.43 6.99 -15.56
N ALA A 396 -5.51 6.40 -14.80
CA ALA A 396 -4.79 5.19 -15.20
C ALA A 396 -5.69 4.00 -15.58
N PRO A 397 -6.72 3.63 -14.79
CA PRO A 397 -7.66 2.56 -15.18
C PRO A 397 -8.51 2.93 -16.39
N ILE A 398 -8.85 4.21 -16.59
CA ILE A 398 -9.62 4.67 -17.76
C ILE A 398 -8.81 4.46 -19.04
N ILE A 399 -7.58 4.96 -19.06
CA ILE A 399 -6.68 4.87 -20.22
C ILE A 399 -6.42 3.39 -20.58
N SER A 400 -6.11 2.56 -19.58
CA SER A 400 -5.84 1.14 -19.81
C SER A 400 -7.08 0.35 -20.22
N SER A 401 -8.26 0.64 -19.66
CA SER A 401 -9.51 0.00 -20.08
C SER A 401 -9.87 0.31 -21.54
N LEU A 402 -9.70 1.56 -21.97
CA LEU A 402 -9.91 1.93 -23.37
C LEU A 402 -8.87 1.32 -24.32
N LYS A 403 -7.64 1.11 -23.85
CA LYS A 403 -6.59 0.41 -24.63
C LYS A 403 -6.97 -1.03 -24.94
N TYR A 404 -7.50 -1.76 -23.98
CA TYR A 404 -7.75 -3.21 -24.11
C TYR A 404 -9.20 -3.55 -24.42
N PHE A 405 -10.18 -2.70 -24.06
CA PHE A 405 -11.61 -3.02 -24.08
C PHE A 405 -12.47 -1.94 -24.75
N ARG A 406 -11.91 -1.20 -25.71
CA ARG A 406 -12.64 -0.12 -26.42
C ARG A 406 -13.98 -0.60 -27.01
N ASP A 407 -14.02 -1.80 -27.57
CA ASP A 407 -15.24 -2.37 -28.18
C ASP A 407 -16.36 -2.62 -27.14
N GLU A 408 -16.00 -2.84 -25.89
CA GLU A 408 -16.97 -3.00 -24.81
C GLU A 408 -17.68 -1.69 -24.49
N TYR A 409 -16.97 -0.56 -24.53
CA TYR A 409 -17.58 0.77 -24.42
C TYR A 409 -18.56 1.04 -25.56
N LEU A 410 -18.18 0.71 -26.80
CA LEU A 410 -19.06 0.84 -27.96
C LEU A 410 -20.25 -0.13 -27.92
N ALA A 411 -20.11 -1.28 -27.27
CA ALA A 411 -21.22 -2.21 -27.07
C ALA A 411 -22.32 -1.62 -26.18
N HIS A 412 -21.97 -0.83 -25.16
CA HIS A 412 -22.95 -0.13 -24.34
C HIS A 412 -23.82 0.82 -25.18
N GLN A 413 -23.21 1.58 -26.09
CA GLN A 413 -23.94 2.45 -27.02
C GLN A 413 -24.88 1.65 -27.93
N ARG A 414 -24.37 0.56 -28.55
CA ARG A 414 -25.16 -0.27 -29.45
C ARG A 414 -26.38 -0.92 -28.80
N ASN A 415 -26.25 -1.25 -27.49
CA ASN A 415 -27.31 -1.89 -26.71
C ASN A 415 -28.21 -0.87 -25.95
N GLY A 416 -27.88 0.41 -25.97
CA GLY A 416 -28.60 1.42 -25.21
C GLY A 416 -28.44 1.26 -23.69
N GLY A 417 -27.32 0.70 -23.24
CA GLY A 417 -26.97 0.42 -21.84
C GLY A 417 -26.00 -0.75 -21.72
N CYS A 418 -25.68 -1.09 -20.48
CA CYS A 418 -24.72 -2.15 -20.17
C CYS A 418 -25.21 -3.53 -20.69
N PRO A 419 -24.42 -4.23 -21.55
CA PRO A 419 -24.79 -5.56 -22.01
C PRO A 419 -24.51 -6.69 -21.00
N PHE A 420 -23.88 -6.39 -19.87
CA PHE A 420 -23.50 -7.38 -18.85
C PHE A 420 -24.57 -7.49 -17.76
N ASP A 421 -24.83 -8.73 -17.32
CA ASP A 421 -25.64 -8.98 -16.14
C ASP A 421 -24.84 -8.56 -14.88
N PRO A 422 -25.30 -7.57 -14.11
CA PRO A 422 -24.62 -7.12 -12.90
C PRO A 422 -24.55 -8.20 -11.83
N VAL A 423 -25.47 -9.17 -11.82
CA VAL A 423 -25.50 -10.25 -10.83
C VAL A 423 -24.45 -11.31 -11.14
N ALA A 424 -24.15 -11.57 -12.41
CA ALA A 424 -23.18 -12.59 -12.83
C ALA A 424 -21.77 -12.35 -12.29
N SER A 425 -21.37 -11.07 -12.08
CA SER A 425 -20.07 -10.68 -11.54
C SER A 425 -20.06 -10.55 -10.02
N THR A 426 -21.15 -10.82 -9.31
CA THR A 426 -21.16 -10.75 -7.84
C THR A 426 -20.46 -11.95 -7.21
N LEU A 427 -19.67 -11.70 -6.15
CA LEU A 427 -19.01 -12.74 -5.36
C LEU A 427 -19.91 -13.29 -4.25
N PHE A 428 -20.94 -12.54 -3.86
CA PHE A 428 -21.89 -12.95 -2.83
C PHE A 428 -23.02 -13.77 -3.46
N LYS A 429 -23.17 -15.02 -3.05
CA LYS A 429 -24.44 -15.72 -3.27
C LYS A 429 -25.50 -14.94 -2.50
N THR A 430 -26.47 -14.37 -3.19
CA THR A 430 -27.69 -13.88 -2.54
C THR A 430 -28.28 -15.05 -1.76
N VAL A 431 -28.26 -14.97 -0.44
CA VAL A 431 -28.90 -15.95 0.41
C VAL A 431 -30.40 -15.79 0.16
N GLY A 432 -31.00 -16.72 -0.59
CA GLY A 432 -32.43 -16.79 -0.83
C GLY A 432 -32.91 -16.00 -2.06
N ALA A 433 -32.66 -16.53 -3.27
CA ALA A 433 -33.52 -16.39 -4.41
C ALA A 433 -34.16 -17.74 -4.71
#